data_bc51ccec5594e9d9560f9cc3d88d2fcf
#
_entry.id   bc51ccec5594e9d9560f9cc3d88d2fcf
#
_cell.length_a   1.000
_cell.length_b   1.000
_cell.length_c   1.000
_cell.angle_alpha   90.00
_cell.angle_beta   90.00
_cell.angle_gamma   90.00
#
_symmetry.space_group_name_H-M   'P 1'
#
loop_
_entity.id
_entity.type
_entity.pdbx_description
1 polymer ?
#
loop_
_entity_poly.entity_id
_entity_poly.type
_entity_poly.pdbx_seq_one_letter_code
_entity_poly.pdbx_strand_id
1 'polypeptide(L)'
;MRTIVLGAGIAGTLTAYHLLREGHEVTVVDRQPGAGMETSFANGGFMASSQAEPWAAPGVPLKILKWLGREDAPLLLRPSAVPQMWRWGLRFLANCTEARALASGERSLKLAHYSIAVLKQVREDTQIAYDEVIKGCIRVYGSAEAIDAAGRFYAKLAPLGLNYRVLDAAGCVAIEPALGPSAAKFAGGLFFPDEESGDCHKFTQAIASVCQQGGAALRYGTNVMALEASGGVITGVVTDKGRLSADRYVLALGSYSPLLVRPLGIRLPIVPVKGYSITVPAALWPGALTVPIADDERKFGLSRFGDRVRASGSAEIAGYDTTPNEARANGILKNATDLFPGFANCLDPATNRVWCGLRPMTPDDPPILGSSSYRNLFLNTGHGHMGWTFGCGAGKAVAALVAGKTPDIELTGYALDRFARHRQPQSD
;
A
#
# COMPACT_ATOMS: atom_id res chain seq x y z
N MET A 1 10.69 -2.68 27.54
CA MET A 1 9.39 -3.42 27.53
C MET A 1 9.41 -4.45 26.41
N ARG A 2 8.81 -5.62 26.63
CA ARG A 2 8.70 -6.65 25.59
C ARG A 2 7.51 -6.35 24.68
N THR A 3 7.75 -6.36 23.39
CA THR A 3 6.70 -6.10 22.39
C THR A 3 6.69 -7.17 21.31
N ILE A 4 5.52 -7.73 21.01
CA ILE A 4 5.31 -8.64 19.89
C ILE A 4 4.67 -7.87 18.75
N VAL A 5 5.30 -7.92 17.56
CA VAL A 5 4.77 -7.40 16.29
C VAL A 5 4.26 -8.58 15.48
N LEU A 6 2.98 -8.57 15.14
CA LEU A 6 2.31 -9.61 14.37
C LEU A 6 2.30 -9.23 12.89
N GLY A 7 3.13 -9.89 12.10
CA GLY A 7 3.36 -9.64 10.69
C GLY A 7 4.72 -9.00 10.39
N ALA A 8 5.47 -9.59 9.45
CA ALA A 8 6.76 -9.12 8.95
C ALA A 8 6.66 -8.48 7.55
N GLY A 9 5.50 -7.95 7.18
CA GLY A 9 5.37 -7.04 6.04
C GLY A 9 6.00 -5.67 6.35
N ILE A 10 6.01 -4.77 5.37
CA ILE A 10 6.63 -3.43 5.50
C ILE A 10 6.17 -2.68 6.75
N ALA A 11 4.86 -2.70 7.07
CA ALA A 11 4.31 -2.02 8.24
C ALA A 11 4.85 -2.60 9.56
N GLY A 12 4.86 -3.94 9.69
CA GLY A 12 5.34 -4.60 10.90
C GLY A 12 6.85 -4.46 11.08
N THR A 13 7.62 -4.64 10.02
CA THR A 13 9.09 -4.56 10.06
C THR A 13 9.56 -3.15 10.42
N LEU A 14 8.93 -2.10 9.86
CA LEU A 14 9.25 -0.71 10.22
C LEU A 14 8.79 -0.36 11.63
N THR A 15 7.67 -0.90 12.10
CA THR A 15 7.27 -0.74 13.51
C THR A 15 8.31 -1.38 14.43
N ALA A 16 8.80 -2.57 14.10
CA ALA A 16 9.85 -3.25 14.88
C ALA A 16 11.15 -2.44 14.91
N TYR A 17 11.57 -1.89 13.75
CA TYR A 17 12.75 -1.02 13.65
C TYR A 17 12.66 0.18 14.59
N HIS A 18 11.54 0.91 14.58
CA HIS A 18 11.38 2.07 15.44
C HIS A 18 11.23 1.69 16.92
N LEU A 19 10.58 0.56 17.24
CA LEU A 19 10.46 0.06 18.63
C LEU A 19 11.82 -0.30 19.25
N LEU A 20 12.72 -0.89 18.45
CA LEU A 20 14.10 -1.14 18.91
C LEU A 20 14.82 0.17 19.26
N ARG A 21 14.63 1.23 18.45
CA ARG A 21 15.20 2.56 18.73
C ARG A 21 14.58 3.23 19.97
N GLU A 22 13.37 2.83 20.34
CA GLU A 22 12.71 3.22 21.59
C GLU A 22 13.13 2.36 22.79
N GLY A 23 14.06 1.41 22.61
CA GLY A 23 14.58 0.55 23.66
C GLY A 23 13.67 -0.62 24.04
N HIS A 24 12.76 -1.04 23.15
CA HIS A 24 11.93 -2.22 23.36
C HIS A 24 12.69 -3.51 23.00
N GLU A 25 12.43 -4.58 23.73
CA GLU A 25 12.74 -5.94 23.33
C GLU A 25 11.66 -6.42 22.35
N VAL A 26 12.02 -6.63 21.08
CA VAL A 26 11.04 -6.85 20.01
C VAL A 26 11.08 -8.29 19.51
N THR A 27 9.91 -8.92 19.40
CA THR A 27 9.70 -10.18 18.69
C THR A 27 8.76 -9.93 17.51
N VAL A 28 9.20 -10.25 16.29
CA VAL A 28 8.34 -10.23 15.08
C VAL A 28 7.91 -11.65 14.76
N VAL A 29 6.62 -11.87 14.52
CA VAL A 29 6.03 -13.18 14.21
C VAL A 29 5.36 -13.13 12.84
N ASP A 30 5.75 -14.05 11.94
CA ASP A 30 5.14 -14.17 10.61
C ASP A 30 5.06 -15.63 10.17
N ARG A 31 3.99 -15.97 9.46
CA ARG A 31 3.76 -17.31 8.90
C ARG A 31 4.69 -17.63 7.72
N GLN A 32 5.18 -16.62 7.04
CA GLN A 32 6.06 -16.75 5.87
C GLN A 32 7.51 -17.06 6.31
N PRO A 33 8.33 -17.63 5.42
CA PRO A 33 9.71 -17.99 5.73
C PRO A 33 10.66 -16.78 5.83
N GLY A 34 10.17 -15.57 5.54
CA GLY A 34 10.97 -14.34 5.58
C GLY A 34 10.09 -13.09 5.62
N ALA A 35 10.74 -11.94 5.79
CA ALA A 35 10.08 -10.65 5.77
C ALA A 35 9.61 -10.26 4.36
N GLY A 36 8.48 -9.57 4.27
CA GLY A 36 7.99 -8.98 3.02
C GLY A 36 7.41 -9.97 2.01
N MET A 37 7.08 -11.19 2.38
CA MET A 37 6.67 -12.27 1.47
C MET A 37 5.18 -12.24 1.06
N GLU A 38 4.38 -11.34 1.63
CA GLU A 38 2.97 -11.14 1.28
C GLU A 38 2.82 -9.90 0.36
N THR A 39 1.90 -8.98 0.64
CA THR A 39 1.63 -7.78 -0.19
C THR A 39 2.87 -6.88 -0.42
N SER A 40 3.88 -6.95 0.42
CA SER A 40 5.16 -6.25 0.25
C SER A 40 6.12 -6.91 -0.75
N PHE A 41 5.83 -8.13 -1.25
CA PHE A 41 6.75 -8.92 -2.08
C PHE A 41 6.96 -8.33 -3.47
N ALA A 42 5.86 -8.04 -4.19
CA ALA A 42 5.96 -7.59 -5.58
C ALA A 42 4.90 -6.51 -5.91
N ASN A 43 4.79 -5.50 -5.05
CA ASN A 43 4.00 -4.32 -5.34
C ASN A 43 4.62 -3.46 -6.46
N GLY A 44 3.93 -2.40 -6.89
CA GLY A 44 4.38 -1.53 -7.97
C GLY A 44 5.63 -0.71 -7.70
N GLY A 45 6.10 -0.68 -6.45
CA GLY A 45 7.34 0.01 -6.05
C GLY A 45 7.23 1.53 -5.92
N PHE A 46 6.08 2.12 -6.17
CA PHE A 46 5.88 3.56 -6.08
C PHE A 46 5.86 4.03 -4.61
N MET A 47 6.62 5.07 -4.31
CA MET A 47 6.53 5.88 -3.10
C MET A 47 6.02 7.24 -3.53
N ALA A 48 4.70 7.34 -3.68
CA ALA A 48 4.05 8.39 -4.43
C ALA A 48 2.95 9.06 -3.61
N SER A 49 3.19 10.33 -3.25
CA SER A 49 2.21 11.19 -2.58
C SER A 49 1.04 11.55 -3.50
N SER A 50 1.24 11.55 -4.81
CA SER A 50 0.18 11.74 -5.81
C SER A 50 -0.88 10.63 -5.79
N GLN A 51 -0.55 9.44 -5.28
CA GLN A 51 -1.53 8.35 -5.11
C GLN A 51 -2.50 8.57 -3.94
N ALA A 52 -2.46 9.75 -3.30
CA ALA A 52 -3.41 10.15 -2.26
C ALA A 52 -4.85 10.34 -2.77
N GLU A 53 -5.09 10.33 -4.10
CA GLU A 53 -6.45 10.30 -4.66
C GLU A 53 -7.17 9.03 -4.19
N PRO A 54 -8.28 9.16 -3.43
CA PRO A 54 -8.94 7.99 -2.87
C PRO A 54 -9.71 7.21 -3.92
N TRP A 55 -9.82 5.89 -3.72
CA TRP A 55 -10.65 5.04 -4.56
C TRP A 55 -12.14 5.36 -4.39
N ALA A 56 -12.54 5.78 -3.18
CA ALA A 56 -13.90 6.25 -2.89
C ALA A 56 -14.07 7.70 -3.36
N ALA A 57 -14.28 7.91 -4.66
CA ALA A 57 -14.39 9.23 -5.28
C ALA A 57 -15.74 9.41 -6.02
N PRO A 58 -16.19 10.65 -6.26
CA PRO A 58 -17.37 10.93 -7.08
C PRO A 58 -17.29 10.24 -8.44
N GLY A 59 -18.42 9.67 -8.92
CA GLY A 59 -18.50 8.96 -10.20
C GLY A 59 -18.02 7.51 -10.18
N VAL A 60 -17.25 7.08 -9.17
CA VAL A 60 -16.78 5.68 -9.04
C VAL A 60 -17.94 4.69 -8.96
N PRO A 61 -19.06 4.93 -8.26
CA PRO A 61 -20.20 4.01 -8.26
C PRO A 61 -20.75 3.73 -9.66
N LEU A 62 -20.84 4.74 -10.53
CA LEU A 62 -21.26 4.57 -11.92
C LEU A 62 -20.23 3.78 -12.76
N LYS A 63 -18.94 3.98 -12.51
CA LYS A 63 -17.87 3.20 -13.15
C LYS A 63 -17.96 1.73 -12.73
N ILE A 64 -18.18 1.45 -11.45
CA ILE A 64 -18.34 0.07 -10.94
C ILE A 64 -19.49 -0.63 -11.65
N LEU A 65 -20.64 0.02 -11.81
CA LEU A 65 -21.78 -0.55 -12.54
C LEU A 65 -21.44 -0.92 -13.99
N LYS A 66 -20.65 -0.07 -14.68
CA LYS A 66 -20.18 -0.35 -16.05
C LYS A 66 -19.17 -1.50 -16.13
N TRP A 67 -18.47 -1.79 -15.06
CA TRP A 67 -17.43 -2.82 -14.96
C TRP A 67 -17.94 -4.17 -14.47
N LEU A 68 -19.17 -4.22 -13.93
CA LEU A 68 -19.73 -5.48 -13.42
C LEU A 68 -19.74 -6.56 -14.50
N GLY A 69 -19.18 -7.73 -14.14
CA GLY A 69 -19.12 -8.90 -15.01
C GLY A 69 -18.07 -8.85 -16.12
N ARG A 70 -17.28 -7.80 -16.23
CA ARG A 70 -16.23 -7.67 -17.25
C ARG A 70 -14.88 -8.11 -16.69
N GLU A 71 -14.31 -9.18 -17.24
CA GLU A 71 -12.99 -9.72 -16.84
C GLU A 71 -11.83 -8.75 -17.18
N ASP A 72 -11.98 -7.93 -18.21
CA ASP A 72 -10.99 -6.95 -18.66
C ASP A 72 -11.05 -5.61 -17.91
N ALA A 73 -12.06 -5.40 -17.06
CA ALA A 73 -12.23 -4.14 -16.35
C ALA A 73 -11.10 -3.88 -15.32
N PRO A 74 -10.72 -2.60 -15.06
CA PRO A 74 -9.71 -2.26 -14.07
C PRO A 74 -10.03 -2.78 -12.65
N LEU A 75 -11.31 -2.80 -12.28
CA LEU A 75 -11.83 -3.39 -11.04
C LEU A 75 -12.83 -4.50 -11.37
N LEU A 76 -12.57 -5.70 -10.87
CA LEU A 76 -13.45 -6.85 -10.98
C LEU A 76 -13.99 -7.24 -9.60
N LEU A 77 -15.31 -7.37 -9.49
CA LEU A 77 -15.99 -7.87 -8.30
C LEU A 77 -16.50 -9.30 -8.56
N ARG A 78 -15.97 -10.26 -7.82
CA ARG A 78 -16.48 -11.64 -7.85
C ARG A 78 -17.74 -11.76 -6.99
N PRO A 79 -18.83 -12.33 -7.49
CA PRO A 79 -20.08 -12.49 -6.74
C PRO A 79 -19.91 -13.20 -5.39
N SER A 80 -19.00 -14.17 -5.33
CA SER A 80 -18.67 -14.94 -4.11
C SER A 80 -18.10 -14.08 -2.97
N ALA A 81 -17.53 -12.92 -3.27
CA ALA A 81 -16.99 -12.00 -2.26
C ALA A 81 -18.04 -11.08 -1.65
N VAL A 82 -19.17 -10.85 -2.33
CA VAL A 82 -20.20 -9.88 -1.91
C VAL A 82 -20.74 -10.14 -0.50
N PRO A 83 -21.07 -11.40 -0.09
CA PRO A 83 -21.59 -11.66 1.26
C PRO A 83 -20.64 -11.26 2.39
N GLN A 84 -19.32 -11.26 2.13
CA GLN A 84 -18.32 -10.94 3.13
C GLN A 84 -18.02 -9.43 3.22
N MET A 85 -18.28 -8.68 2.13
CA MET A 85 -17.87 -7.28 2.00
C MET A 85 -19.03 -6.27 1.94
N TRP A 86 -20.30 -6.69 1.96
CA TRP A 86 -21.43 -5.76 1.73
C TRP A 86 -21.44 -4.53 2.67
N ARG A 87 -21.07 -4.74 3.96
CA ARG A 87 -20.98 -3.64 4.93
C ARG A 87 -19.84 -2.66 4.59
N TRP A 88 -18.73 -3.18 4.11
CA TRP A 88 -17.63 -2.39 3.60
C TRP A 88 -18.06 -1.61 2.34
N GLY A 89 -18.75 -2.29 1.42
CA GLY A 89 -19.28 -1.68 0.20
C GLY A 89 -20.23 -0.51 0.47
N LEU A 90 -21.15 -0.65 1.43
CA LEU A 90 -22.03 0.46 1.84
C LEU A 90 -21.23 1.65 2.39
N ARG A 91 -20.19 1.41 3.19
CA ARG A 91 -19.31 2.47 3.70
C ARG A 91 -18.49 3.10 2.57
N PHE A 92 -17.99 2.30 1.65
CA PHE A 92 -17.27 2.78 0.48
C PHE A 92 -18.15 3.71 -0.36
N LEU A 93 -19.38 3.30 -0.69
CA LEU A 93 -20.34 4.12 -1.41
C LEU A 93 -20.68 5.43 -0.67
N ALA A 94 -20.82 5.36 0.66
CA ALA A 94 -21.04 6.56 1.47
C ALA A 94 -19.84 7.52 1.44
N ASN A 95 -18.63 7.06 1.17
CA ASN A 95 -17.43 7.90 1.02
C ASN A 95 -17.25 8.47 -0.40
N CYS A 96 -18.02 8.02 -1.39
CA CYS A 96 -17.94 8.51 -2.78
C CYS A 96 -18.58 9.91 -2.95
N THR A 97 -18.29 10.85 -2.07
CA THR A 97 -18.69 12.26 -2.15
C THR A 97 -17.46 13.15 -2.25
N GLU A 98 -17.59 14.34 -2.86
CA GLU A 98 -16.45 15.25 -3.05
C GLU A 98 -15.78 15.64 -1.72
N ALA A 99 -16.58 16.02 -0.73
CA ALA A 99 -16.07 16.43 0.58
C ALA A 99 -15.30 15.30 1.30
N ARG A 100 -15.83 14.06 1.27
CA ARG A 100 -15.17 12.92 1.91
C ARG A 100 -13.95 12.46 1.14
N ALA A 101 -14.00 12.46 -0.19
CA ALA A 101 -12.86 12.15 -1.04
C ALA A 101 -11.71 13.15 -0.80
N LEU A 102 -12.02 14.44 -0.73
CA LEU A 102 -11.02 15.45 -0.42
C LEU A 102 -10.41 15.24 0.97
N ALA A 103 -11.24 15.07 2.00
CA ALA A 103 -10.75 14.83 3.36
C ALA A 103 -9.90 13.55 3.49
N SER A 104 -10.25 12.49 2.75
CA SER A 104 -9.43 11.26 2.69
C SER A 104 -8.12 11.50 1.95
N GLY A 105 -8.15 12.23 0.83
CA GLY A 105 -6.97 12.62 0.08
C GLY A 105 -6.00 13.46 0.91
N GLU A 106 -6.50 14.44 1.66
CA GLU A 106 -5.68 15.27 2.57
C GLU A 106 -4.99 14.44 3.66
N ARG A 107 -5.71 13.49 4.28
CA ARG A 107 -5.11 12.58 5.26
C ARG A 107 -4.04 11.70 4.63
N SER A 108 -4.36 11.08 3.50
CA SER A 108 -3.41 10.23 2.76
C SER A 108 -2.15 11.01 2.38
N LEU A 109 -2.30 12.26 1.89
CA LEU A 109 -1.19 13.12 1.53
C LEU A 109 -0.32 13.48 2.74
N LYS A 110 -0.93 13.88 3.87
CA LYS A 110 -0.20 14.20 5.11
C LYS A 110 0.64 13.02 5.59
N LEU A 111 0.06 11.81 5.60
CA LEU A 111 0.79 10.61 5.99
C LEU A 111 1.87 10.24 4.97
N ALA A 112 1.63 10.42 3.66
CA ALA A 112 2.61 10.17 2.62
C ALA A 112 3.84 11.07 2.76
N HIS A 113 3.64 12.37 2.92
CA HIS A 113 4.74 13.34 3.12
C HIS A 113 5.54 13.04 4.39
N TYR A 114 4.85 12.78 5.51
CA TYR A 114 5.52 12.37 6.75
C TYR A 114 6.32 11.09 6.55
N SER A 115 5.73 10.10 5.88
CA SER A 115 6.37 8.80 5.65
C SER A 115 7.59 8.90 4.72
N ILE A 116 7.53 9.72 3.66
CA ILE A 116 8.66 9.95 2.76
C ILE A 116 9.81 10.65 3.52
N ALA A 117 9.50 11.60 4.41
CA ALA A 117 10.51 12.22 5.27
C ALA A 117 11.17 11.20 6.22
N VAL A 118 10.37 10.32 6.83
CA VAL A 118 10.88 9.24 7.69
C VAL A 118 11.69 8.22 6.87
N LEU A 119 11.28 7.90 5.64
CA LEU A 119 12.03 7.01 4.75
C LEU A 119 13.44 7.55 4.47
N LYS A 120 13.55 8.85 4.17
CA LYS A 120 14.86 9.51 3.95
C LYS A 120 15.76 9.34 5.17
N GLN A 121 15.21 9.55 6.38
CA GLN A 121 15.95 9.36 7.63
C GLN A 121 16.35 7.87 7.83
N VAL A 122 15.44 6.93 7.60
CA VAL A 122 15.75 5.49 7.69
C VAL A 122 16.86 5.10 6.71
N ARG A 123 16.81 5.62 5.47
CA ARG A 123 17.84 5.38 4.46
C ARG A 123 19.20 5.94 4.89
N GLU A 124 19.24 7.16 5.45
CA GLU A 124 20.45 7.77 6.01
C GLU A 124 21.00 6.98 7.19
N ASP A 125 20.15 6.55 8.12
CA ASP A 125 20.55 5.81 9.32
C ASP A 125 21.06 4.39 9.01
N THR A 126 20.53 3.75 7.98
CA THR A 126 20.78 2.32 7.72
C THR A 126 21.64 2.05 6.49
N GLN A 127 21.78 3.01 5.59
CA GLN A 127 22.53 2.89 4.31
C GLN A 127 22.12 1.67 3.45
N ILE A 128 20.86 1.23 3.59
CA ILE A 128 20.34 0.09 2.83
C ILE A 128 20.09 0.46 1.38
N ALA A 129 20.42 -0.47 0.45
CA ALA A 129 20.11 -0.35 -0.97
C ALA A 129 18.90 -1.23 -1.32
N TYR A 130 17.96 -0.69 -2.10
CA TYR A 130 16.72 -1.38 -2.49
C TYR A 130 16.27 -1.04 -3.92
N ASP A 131 17.22 -0.82 -4.82
CA ASP A 131 17.00 -0.43 -6.22
C ASP A 131 16.17 0.87 -6.33
N GLU A 132 16.42 1.82 -5.45
CA GLU A 132 15.69 3.09 -5.41
C GLU A 132 15.99 3.97 -6.62
N VAL A 133 14.93 4.64 -7.10
CA VAL A 133 14.98 5.69 -8.13
C VAL A 133 14.38 6.96 -7.55
N ILE A 134 15.23 7.96 -7.30
CA ILE A 134 14.89 9.26 -6.68
C ILE A 134 14.90 10.32 -7.78
N LYS A 135 13.98 10.21 -8.74
CA LYS A 135 13.94 11.08 -9.92
C LYS A 135 12.52 11.57 -10.26
N GLY A 136 11.58 11.41 -9.35
CA GLY A 136 10.17 11.70 -9.57
C GLY A 136 9.43 10.56 -10.26
N CYS A 137 8.12 10.78 -10.48
CA CYS A 137 7.22 9.87 -11.18
C CYS A 137 6.42 10.64 -12.23
N ILE A 138 6.02 9.98 -13.32
CA ILE A 138 5.10 10.55 -14.31
C ILE A 138 3.78 9.76 -14.28
N ARG A 139 2.66 10.49 -14.32
CA ARG A 139 1.34 9.95 -14.62
C ARG A 139 0.93 10.41 -16.00
N VAL A 140 0.72 9.48 -16.93
CA VAL A 140 0.31 9.76 -18.29
C VAL A 140 -1.21 9.67 -18.46
N TYR A 141 -1.76 10.48 -19.38
CA TYR A 141 -3.19 10.57 -19.66
C TYR A 141 -3.45 10.58 -21.16
N GLY A 142 -4.52 9.92 -21.58
CA GLY A 142 -4.87 9.76 -23.00
C GLY A 142 -5.50 11.01 -23.61
N SER A 143 -6.02 11.96 -22.81
CA SER A 143 -6.67 13.18 -23.31
C SER A 143 -6.35 14.42 -22.48
N ALA A 144 -6.50 15.61 -23.09
CA ALA A 144 -6.34 16.89 -22.40
C ALA A 144 -7.37 17.05 -21.27
N GLU A 145 -8.61 16.60 -21.48
CA GLU A 145 -9.69 16.66 -20.49
C GLU A 145 -9.35 15.83 -19.25
N ALA A 146 -8.68 14.68 -19.43
CA ALA A 146 -8.22 13.85 -18.30
C ALA A 146 -7.10 14.53 -17.52
N ILE A 147 -6.16 15.19 -18.20
CA ILE A 147 -5.10 16.01 -17.57
C ILE A 147 -5.72 17.14 -16.76
N ASP A 148 -6.68 17.88 -17.32
CA ASP A 148 -7.35 18.99 -16.65
C ASP A 148 -8.15 18.51 -15.44
N ALA A 149 -8.84 17.38 -15.56
CA ALA A 149 -9.59 16.79 -14.45
C ALA A 149 -8.66 16.39 -13.29
N ALA A 150 -7.55 15.73 -13.59
CA ALA A 150 -6.53 15.38 -12.60
C ALA A 150 -5.89 16.65 -12.01
N GLY A 151 -5.53 17.64 -12.84
CA GLY A 151 -4.99 18.91 -12.42
C GLY A 151 -5.89 19.66 -11.45
N ARG A 152 -7.20 19.66 -11.66
CA ARG A 152 -8.17 20.28 -10.71
C ARG A 152 -8.18 19.57 -9.34
N PHE A 153 -7.99 18.25 -9.32
CA PHE A 153 -7.89 17.53 -8.04
C PHE A 153 -6.57 17.87 -7.33
N TYR A 154 -5.45 17.77 -8.02
CA TYR A 154 -4.13 18.04 -7.42
C TYR A 154 -3.94 19.51 -7.02
N ALA A 155 -4.58 20.47 -7.72
CA ALA A 155 -4.58 21.87 -7.34
C ALA A 155 -5.21 22.09 -5.94
N LYS A 156 -6.18 21.26 -5.51
CA LYS A 156 -6.73 21.31 -4.14
C LYS A 156 -5.75 20.79 -3.09
N LEU A 157 -4.82 19.91 -3.48
CA LEU A 157 -3.79 19.33 -2.60
C LEU A 157 -2.45 20.11 -2.62
N ALA A 158 -2.21 20.94 -3.63
CA ALA A 158 -0.98 21.73 -3.75
C ALA A 158 -0.69 22.63 -2.53
N PRO A 159 -1.68 23.29 -1.88
CA PRO A 159 -1.46 24.04 -0.66
C PRO A 159 -0.96 23.20 0.52
N LEU A 160 -1.10 21.86 0.45
CA LEU A 160 -0.62 20.92 1.46
C LEU A 160 0.80 20.38 1.11
N GLY A 161 1.47 20.99 0.13
CA GLY A 161 2.84 20.66 -0.24
C GLY A 161 2.99 19.66 -1.38
N LEU A 162 1.91 19.29 -2.07
CA LEU A 162 2.01 18.43 -3.26
C LEU A 162 2.61 19.24 -4.43
N ASN A 163 3.80 18.84 -4.87
CA ASN A 163 4.51 19.48 -5.97
C ASN A 163 4.29 18.68 -7.26
N TYR A 164 3.82 19.34 -8.34
CA TYR A 164 3.65 18.71 -9.64
C TYR A 164 3.78 19.70 -10.79
N ARG A 165 4.05 19.19 -11.98
CA ARG A 165 4.10 19.94 -13.22
C ARG A 165 3.22 19.26 -14.28
N VAL A 166 2.44 20.05 -15.01
CA VAL A 166 1.71 19.58 -16.19
C VAL A 166 2.67 19.58 -17.37
N LEU A 167 2.71 18.47 -18.10
CA LEU A 167 3.58 18.26 -19.26
C LEU A 167 2.74 17.84 -20.46
N ASP A 168 3.10 18.30 -21.64
CA ASP A 168 2.66 17.70 -22.90
C ASP A 168 3.41 16.39 -23.17
N ALA A 169 3.07 15.70 -24.24
CA ALA A 169 3.70 14.44 -24.60
C ALA A 169 5.22 14.58 -24.81
N ALA A 170 5.68 15.68 -25.41
CA ALA A 170 7.10 15.94 -25.63
C ALA A 170 7.84 16.16 -24.30
N GLY A 171 7.25 16.89 -23.36
CA GLY A 171 7.77 17.08 -22.02
C GLY A 171 7.86 15.77 -21.23
N CYS A 172 6.89 14.87 -21.37
CA CYS A 172 6.95 13.53 -20.78
C CYS A 172 8.11 12.72 -21.38
N VAL A 173 8.28 12.73 -22.71
CA VAL A 173 9.38 12.02 -23.41
C VAL A 173 10.76 12.60 -23.02
N ALA A 174 10.86 13.90 -22.80
CA ALA A 174 12.12 14.53 -22.36
C ALA A 174 12.59 14.03 -20.97
N ILE A 175 11.64 13.68 -20.08
CA ILE A 175 11.96 13.09 -18.76
C ILE A 175 12.14 11.57 -18.87
N GLU A 176 11.25 10.89 -19.61
CA GLU A 176 11.27 9.45 -19.80
C GLU A 176 11.35 9.09 -21.30
N PRO A 177 12.55 8.94 -21.85
CA PRO A 177 12.74 8.68 -23.28
C PRO A 177 12.07 7.39 -23.80
N ALA A 178 11.84 6.40 -22.92
CA ALA A 178 11.16 5.16 -23.26
C ALA A 178 9.70 5.37 -23.71
N LEU A 179 9.08 6.53 -23.40
CA LEU A 179 7.76 6.93 -23.90
C LEU A 179 7.77 7.39 -25.36
N GLY A 180 8.95 7.70 -25.93
CA GLY A 180 9.09 8.27 -27.30
C GLY A 180 8.34 7.49 -28.39
N PRO A 181 8.51 6.13 -28.48
CA PRO A 181 7.79 5.33 -29.47
C PRO A 181 6.26 5.39 -29.39
N SER A 182 5.73 5.79 -28.26
CA SER A 182 4.28 5.88 -27.99
C SER A 182 3.79 7.31 -27.73
N ALA A 183 4.57 8.34 -28.05
CA ALA A 183 4.22 9.73 -27.81
C ALA A 183 2.86 10.16 -28.45
N ALA A 184 2.47 9.54 -29.56
CA ALA A 184 1.18 9.79 -30.21
C ALA A 184 -0.03 9.10 -29.51
N LYS A 185 0.21 8.25 -28.50
CA LYS A 185 -0.85 7.46 -27.83
C LYS A 185 -1.35 8.09 -26.53
N PHE A 186 -0.77 9.20 -26.09
CA PHE A 186 -1.18 9.93 -24.92
C PHE A 186 -1.05 11.45 -25.15
N ALA A 187 -1.87 12.23 -24.46
CA ALA A 187 -1.92 13.68 -24.66
C ALA A 187 -0.81 14.42 -23.86
N GLY A 188 -0.35 13.82 -22.76
CA GLY A 188 0.62 14.41 -21.86
C GLY A 188 0.58 13.74 -20.50
N GLY A 189 1.04 14.43 -19.48
CA GLY A 189 1.11 13.87 -18.14
C GLY A 189 1.27 14.89 -17.02
N LEU A 190 1.31 14.37 -15.82
CA LEU A 190 1.69 15.10 -14.62
C LEU A 190 2.98 14.50 -14.07
N PHE A 191 3.99 15.31 -13.87
CA PHE A 191 5.26 14.94 -13.29
C PHE A 191 5.32 15.38 -11.82
N PHE A 192 5.65 14.45 -10.94
CA PHE A 192 5.79 14.65 -9.49
C PHE A 192 7.25 14.49 -9.09
N PRO A 193 8.01 15.59 -8.97
CA PRO A 193 9.47 15.54 -8.80
C PRO A 193 9.92 14.97 -7.45
N ASP A 194 9.10 15.06 -6.41
CA ASP A 194 9.43 14.66 -5.04
C ASP A 194 9.12 13.18 -4.76
N GLU A 195 8.61 12.46 -5.76
CA GLU A 195 8.28 11.04 -5.64
C GLU A 195 9.46 10.16 -6.00
N GLU A 196 9.42 8.94 -5.48
CA GLU A 196 10.47 7.95 -5.61
C GLU A 196 9.87 6.59 -5.99
N SER A 197 10.72 5.67 -6.38
CA SER A 197 10.37 4.25 -6.44
C SER A 197 11.49 3.38 -5.88
N GLY A 198 11.15 2.15 -5.50
CA GLY A 198 12.13 1.19 -5.01
C GLY A 198 11.50 -0.18 -4.74
N ASP A 199 12.35 -1.20 -4.64
CA ASP A 199 11.90 -2.56 -4.36
C ASP A 199 11.53 -2.71 -2.88
N CYS A 200 10.23 -2.66 -2.60
CA CYS A 200 9.67 -2.79 -1.26
C CYS A 200 10.09 -4.10 -0.57
N HIS A 201 10.24 -5.20 -1.31
CA HIS A 201 10.65 -6.47 -0.75
C HIS A 201 12.10 -6.43 -0.28
N LYS A 202 13.02 -5.96 -1.14
CA LYS A 202 14.43 -5.76 -0.75
C LYS A 202 14.56 -4.84 0.46
N PHE A 203 13.83 -3.72 0.46
CA PHE A 203 13.81 -2.79 1.59
C PHE A 203 13.33 -3.49 2.87
N THR A 204 12.20 -4.21 2.81
CA THR A 204 11.63 -4.88 3.97
C THR A 204 12.57 -5.94 4.54
N GLN A 205 13.24 -6.71 3.66
CA GLN A 205 14.25 -7.69 4.08
C GLN A 205 15.48 -7.04 4.71
N ALA A 206 15.96 -5.94 4.13
CA ALA A 206 17.11 -5.22 4.67
C ALA A 206 16.80 -4.63 6.06
N ILE A 207 15.61 -4.00 6.24
CA ILE A 207 15.17 -3.52 7.56
C ILE A 207 14.98 -4.65 8.56
N ALA A 208 14.45 -5.81 8.14
CA ALA A 208 14.37 -6.99 9.01
C ALA A 208 15.75 -7.45 9.49
N SER A 209 16.75 -7.43 8.59
CA SER A 209 18.14 -7.75 8.94
C SER A 209 18.71 -6.72 9.93
N VAL A 210 18.46 -5.44 9.73
CA VAL A 210 18.83 -4.37 10.70
C VAL A 210 18.16 -4.61 12.06
N CYS A 211 16.87 -4.96 12.07
CA CYS A 211 16.17 -5.30 13.31
C CYS A 211 16.80 -6.51 14.03
N GLN A 212 17.15 -7.55 13.28
CA GLN A 212 17.79 -8.74 13.83
C GLN A 212 19.17 -8.42 14.44
N GLN A 213 19.98 -7.61 13.76
CA GLN A 213 21.27 -7.13 14.27
C GLN A 213 21.09 -6.25 15.51
N GLY A 214 19.99 -5.50 15.57
CA GLY A 214 19.57 -4.70 16.74
C GLY A 214 18.94 -5.51 17.89
N GLY A 215 18.95 -6.86 17.80
CA GLY A 215 18.49 -7.77 18.85
C GLY A 215 17.02 -8.20 18.76
N ALA A 216 16.30 -7.89 17.66
CA ALA A 216 14.95 -8.41 17.50
C ALA A 216 14.94 -9.93 17.26
N ALA A 217 14.01 -10.61 17.90
CA ALA A 217 13.73 -12.02 17.61
C ALA A 217 12.76 -12.13 16.41
N LEU A 218 13.23 -12.68 15.27
CA LEU A 218 12.42 -12.89 14.07
C LEU A 218 11.93 -14.35 14.05
N ARG A 219 10.63 -14.56 14.27
CA ARG A 219 9.96 -15.87 14.30
C ARG A 219 9.19 -16.10 13.01
N TYR A 220 9.90 -16.42 11.96
CA TYR A 220 9.34 -16.81 10.66
C TYR A 220 8.78 -18.24 10.65
N GLY A 221 7.92 -18.54 9.66
CA GLY A 221 7.24 -19.82 9.55
C GLY A 221 6.40 -20.13 10.79
N THR A 222 5.88 -19.11 11.47
CA THR A 222 5.10 -19.23 12.72
C THR A 222 3.73 -18.62 12.50
N ASN A 223 2.71 -19.47 12.48
CA ASN A 223 1.35 -19.03 12.22
C ASN A 223 0.65 -18.56 13.51
N VAL A 224 0.17 -17.32 13.48
CA VAL A 224 -0.63 -16.76 14.59
C VAL A 224 -2.06 -17.27 14.46
N MET A 225 -2.50 -18.08 15.43
CA MET A 225 -3.81 -18.73 15.43
C MET A 225 -4.88 -17.90 16.16
N ALA A 226 -4.52 -17.32 17.33
CA ALA A 226 -5.45 -16.55 18.15
C ALA A 226 -4.72 -15.58 19.07
N LEU A 227 -5.46 -14.60 19.57
CA LEU A 227 -5.06 -13.76 20.69
C LEU A 227 -5.89 -14.12 21.93
N GLU A 228 -5.23 -14.32 23.03
CA GLU A 228 -5.87 -14.49 24.34
C GLU A 228 -6.01 -13.14 25.03
N ALA A 229 -7.14 -12.90 25.67
CA ALA A 229 -7.41 -11.65 26.37
C ALA A 229 -8.14 -11.89 27.69
N SER A 230 -7.82 -11.07 28.69
CA SER A 230 -8.50 -11.02 29.98
C SER A 230 -8.44 -9.62 30.57
N GLY A 231 -9.51 -9.16 31.20
CA GLY A 231 -9.54 -7.84 31.87
C GLY A 231 -9.23 -6.64 30.94
N GLY A 232 -9.54 -6.73 29.64
CA GLY A 232 -9.28 -5.65 28.68
C GLY A 232 -7.82 -5.51 28.26
N VAL A 233 -7.01 -6.57 28.43
CA VAL A 233 -5.64 -6.69 27.93
C VAL A 233 -5.43 -7.98 27.17
N ILE A 234 -4.52 -7.99 26.22
CA ILE A 234 -4.03 -9.21 25.57
C ILE A 234 -3.02 -9.87 26.53
N THR A 235 -3.22 -11.14 26.79
CA THR A 235 -2.41 -11.95 27.71
C THR A 235 -1.48 -12.91 27.00
N GLY A 236 -1.72 -13.17 25.71
CA GLY A 236 -0.88 -14.05 24.91
C GLY A 236 -1.27 -14.11 23.45
N VAL A 237 -0.34 -14.62 22.66
CA VAL A 237 -0.50 -14.99 21.25
C VAL A 237 -0.37 -16.50 21.15
N VAL A 238 -1.41 -17.18 20.68
CA VAL A 238 -1.39 -18.60 20.38
C VAL A 238 -0.86 -18.80 18.98
N THR A 239 0.19 -19.59 18.83
CA THR A 239 0.78 -19.92 17.54
C THR A 239 0.81 -21.45 17.35
N ASP A 240 1.03 -21.90 16.13
CA ASP A 240 1.25 -23.32 15.79
C ASP A 240 2.55 -23.89 16.41
N LYS A 241 3.43 -23.02 16.95
CA LYS A 241 4.70 -23.37 17.62
C LYS A 241 4.70 -23.06 19.12
N GLY A 242 3.52 -22.89 19.71
CA GLY A 242 3.36 -22.61 21.12
C GLY A 242 2.86 -21.20 21.43
N ARG A 243 2.77 -20.90 22.71
CA ARG A 243 2.25 -19.64 23.23
C ARG A 243 3.38 -18.62 23.43
N LEU A 244 3.13 -17.38 23.03
CA LEU A 244 4.02 -16.24 23.23
C LEU A 244 3.32 -15.21 24.12
N SER A 245 4.08 -14.45 24.93
CA SER A 245 3.55 -13.35 25.75
C SER A 245 4.52 -12.18 25.76
N ALA A 246 3.95 -10.98 25.83
CA ALA A 246 4.67 -9.70 25.91
C ALA A 246 3.86 -8.66 26.68
N ASP A 247 4.45 -7.50 26.93
CA ASP A 247 3.78 -6.38 27.58
C ASP A 247 2.89 -5.61 26.60
N ARG A 248 3.29 -5.56 25.31
CA ARG A 248 2.61 -4.85 24.22
C ARG A 248 2.53 -5.71 22.97
N TYR A 249 1.51 -5.45 22.15
CA TYR A 249 1.26 -6.16 20.90
C TYR A 249 0.91 -5.19 19.78
N VAL A 250 1.47 -5.40 18.60
CA VAL A 250 1.14 -4.61 17.40
C VAL A 250 0.57 -5.54 16.33
N LEU A 251 -0.62 -5.21 15.84
CA LEU A 251 -1.29 -5.92 14.75
C LEU A 251 -0.91 -5.30 13.40
N ALA A 252 -0.07 -5.99 12.63
CA ALA A 252 0.40 -5.57 11.31
C ALA A 252 0.21 -6.64 10.21
N LEU A 253 -0.88 -7.44 10.31
CA LEU A 253 -1.17 -8.58 9.41
C LEU A 253 -1.89 -8.18 8.12
N GLY A 254 -1.92 -6.88 7.75
CA GLY A 254 -2.54 -6.41 6.52
C GLY A 254 -3.98 -6.90 6.36
N SER A 255 -4.28 -7.55 5.23
CA SER A 255 -5.62 -8.07 4.91
C SER A 255 -6.11 -9.16 5.87
N TYR A 256 -5.20 -9.84 6.59
CA TYR A 256 -5.56 -10.89 7.55
C TYR A 256 -5.85 -10.35 8.96
N SER A 257 -5.59 -9.08 9.23
CA SER A 257 -5.85 -8.44 10.52
C SER A 257 -7.30 -8.62 11.01
N PRO A 258 -8.35 -8.45 10.17
CA PRO A 258 -9.73 -8.63 10.61
C PRO A 258 -10.03 -10.04 11.12
N LEU A 259 -9.40 -11.06 10.54
CA LEU A 259 -9.66 -12.46 10.90
C LEU A 259 -9.18 -12.76 12.32
N LEU A 260 -7.99 -12.22 12.67
CA LEU A 260 -7.39 -12.47 13.98
C LEU A 260 -8.13 -11.75 15.13
N VAL A 261 -8.59 -10.51 14.90
CA VAL A 261 -9.17 -9.71 15.99
C VAL A 261 -10.69 -9.76 16.09
N ARG A 262 -11.37 -10.34 15.10
CA ARG A 262 -12.84 -10.50 15.13
C ARG A 262 -13.36 -11.28 16.34
N PRO A 263 -12.72 -12.38 16.77
CA PRO A 263 -13.13 -13.09 17.97
C PRO A 263 -13.05 -12.24 19.25
N LEU A 264 -12.19 -11.24 19.27
CA LEU A 264 -12.06 -10.27 20.37
C LEU A 264 -13.09 -9.11 20.33
N GLY A 265 -14.05 -9.16 19.40
CA GLY A 265 -15.05 -8.12 19.22
C GLY A 265 -14.57 -6.90 18.44
N ILE A 266 -13.30 -6.85 17.99
CA ILE A 266 -12.77 -5.75 17.18
C ILE A 266 -13.20 -5.97 15.72
N ARG A 267 -13.89 -4.99 15.15
CA ARG A 267 -14.35 -5.02 13.76
C ARG A 267 -13.55 -4.04 12.91
N LEU A 268 -12.54 -4.56 12.21
CA LEU A 268 -11.77 -3.79 11.25
C LEU A 268 -12.48 -3.79 9.89
N PRO A 269 -12.88 -2.63 9.34
CA PRO A 269 -13.50 -2.55 8.03
C PRO A 269 -12.44 -2.61 6.93
N ILE A 270 -11.76 -3.74 6.81
CA ILE A 270 -10.72 -3.99 5.81
C ILE A 270 -11.17 -5.15 4.94
N VAL A 271 -11.09 -4.98 3.62
CA VAL A 271 -11.30 -6.06 2.65
C VAL A 271 -10.03 -6.31 1.85
N PRO A 272 -9.73 -7.57 1.52
CA PRO A 272 -8.63 -7.90 0.63
C PRO A 272 -9.00 -7.54 -0.82
N VAL A 273 -8.18 -6.73 -1.47
CA VAL A 273 -8.29 -6.43 -2.90
C VAL A 273 -7.06 -6.96 -3.59
N LYS A 274 -7.24 -8.00 -4.41
CA LYS A 274 -6.17 -8.65 -5.16
C LYS A 274 -5.64 -7.70 -6.23
N GLY A 275 -4.33 -7.47 -6.23
CA GLY A 275 -3.60 -6.77 -7.27
C GLY A 275 -2.59 -7.69 -7.91
N TYR A 276 -2.18 -7.36 -9.11
CA TYR A 276 -1.30 -8.17 -9.93
C TYR A 276 -0.02 -7.42 -10.27
N SER A 277 1.08 -8.15 -10.41
CA SER A 277 2.29 -7.64 -11.04
C SER A 277 3.00 -8.71 -11.84
N ILE A 278 3.71 -8.29 -12.88
CA ILE A 278 4.56 -9.11 -13.71
C ILE A 278 5.96 -8.50 -13.68
N THR A 279 6.94 -9.30 -13.28
CA THR A 279 8.34 -8.87 -13.24
C THR A 279 9.12 -9.61 -14.32
N VAL A 280 9.84 -8.86 -15.15
CA VAL A 280 10.65 -9.37 -16.27
C VAL A 280 12.10 -8.87 -16.15
N PRO A 281 13.09 -9.59 -16.67
CA PRO A 281 14.46 -9.08 -16.83
C PRO A 281 14.50 -7.88 -17.77
N ALA A 282 15.26 -6.83 -17.45
CA ALA A 282 15.40 -5.64 -18.31
C ALA A 282 16.49 -5.78 -19.36
N ALA A 283 17.22 -6.89 -19.40
CA ALA A 283 18.41 -7.08 -20.25
C ALA A 283 18.15 -6.87 -21.75
N LEU A 284 16.96 -7.24 -22.24
CA LEU A 284 16.58 -7.07 -23.64
C LEU A 284 15.91 -5.73 -23.96
N TRP A 285 15.86 -4.84 -22.98
CA TRP A 285 15.39 -3.47 -23.13
C TRP A 285 16.38 -2.46 -22.53
N PRO A 286 17.54 -2.19 -23.20
CA PRO A 286 18.60 -1.32 -22.67
C PRO A 286 18.13 0.10 -22.33
N GLY A 287 17.14 0.63 -23.05
CA GLY A 287 16.50 1.92 -22.78
C GLY A 287 15.30 1.84 -21.82
N ALA A 288 15.21 0.80 -20.98
CA ALA A 288 14.13 0.69 -20.00
C ALA A 288 14.17 1.83 -19.00
N LEU A 289 12.99 2.16 -18.52
CA LEU A 289 12.59 3.27 -17.64
C LEU A 289 13.70 3.90 -16.80
N THR A 290 13.73 5.23 -16.83
CA THR A 290 14.57 6.07 -15.93
C THR A 290 13.76 6.61 -14.74
N VAL A 291 12.42 6.72 -14.90
CA VAL A 291 11.48 7.09 -13.83
C VAL A 291 10.27 6.14 -13.86
N PRO A 292 9.61 5.90 -12.74
CA PRO A 292 8.37 5.11 -12.72
C PRO A 292 7.24 5.85 -13.44
N ILE A 293 6.43 5.09 -14.18
CA ILE A 293 5.32 5.61 -14.98
C ILE A 293 4.02 4.96 -14.52
N ALA A 294 2.98 5.76 -14.30
CA ALA A 294 1.62 5.29 -14.08
C ALA A 294 0.69 5.77 -15.21
N ASP A 295 -0.22 4.90 -15.65
CA ASP A 295 -1.32 5.23 -16.55
C ASP A 295 -2.62 5.11 -15.75
N ASP A 296 -3.20 6.26 -15.44
CA ASP A 296 -4.39 6.32 -14.59
C ASP A 296 -5.68 5.93 -15.30
N GLU A 297 -5.72 5.96 -16.62
CA GLU A 297 -6.88 5.53 -17.41
C GLU A 297 -6.93 4.00 -17.52
N ARG A 298 -5.77 3.38 -17.81
CA ARG A 298 -5.63 1.93 -17.92
C ARG A 298 -5.37 1.24 -16.59
N LYS A 299 -5.14 2.03 -15.52
CA LYS A 299 -4.90 1.57 -14.14
C LYS A 299 -3.77 0.56 -14.02
N PHE A 300 -2.64 0.89 -14.61
CA PHE A 300 -1.39 0.15 -14.47
C PHE A 300 -0.19 1.09 -14.29
N GLY A 301 0.93 0.54 -13.85
CA GLY A 301 2.18 1.28 -13.74
C GLY A 301 3.37 0.38 -14.01
N LEU A 302 4.47 0.99 -14.44
CA LEU A 302 5.76 0.36 -14.62
C LEU A 302 6.81 1.03 -13.74
N SER A 303 7.67 0.19 -13.14
CA SER A 303 8.85 0.63 -12.40
C SER A 303 10.04 -0.26 -12.75
N ARG A 304 11.24 0.33 -12.74
CA ARG A 304 12.49 -0.39 -12.89
C ARG A 304 13.16 -0.58 -11.53
N PHE A 305 13.68 -1.78 -11.28
CA PHE A 305 14.42 -2.17 -10.08
C PHE A 305 15.74 -2.84 -10.51
N GLY A 306 16.79 -2.04 -10.67
CA GLY A 306 18.08 -2.52 -11.15
C GLY A 306 17.97 -3.16 -12.54
N ASP A 307 18.13 -4.47 -12.60
CA ASP A 307 18.10 -5.33 -13.81
C ASP A 307 16.68 -5.86 -14.15
N ARG A 308 15.64 -5.40 -13.43
CA ARG A 308 14.25 -5.87 -13.61
C ARG A 308 13.31 -4.71 -13.91
N VAL A 309 12.27 -4.98 -14.69
CA VAL A 309 11.11 -4.10 -14.88
C VAL A 309 9.87 -4.81 -14.36
N ARG A 310 9.03 -4.09 -13.64
CA ARG A 310 7.77 -4.61 -13.12
C ARG A 310 6.61 -3.80 -13.63
N ALA A 311 5.70 -4.47 -14.33
CA ALA A 311 4.38 -3.97 -14.65
C ALA A 311 3.41 -4.38 -13.53
N SER A 312 2.64 -3.44 -13.00
CA SER A 312 1.69 -3.68 -11.91
C SER A 312 0.37 -2.99 -12.17
N GLY A 313 -0.72 -3.57 -11.69
CA GLY A 313 -2.03 -2.94 -11.92
C GLY A 313 -3.17 -3.83 -11.50
N SER A 314 -4.34 -3.51 -12.06
CA SER A 314 -5.56 -4.27 -11.86
C SER A 314 -6.01 -4.38 -10.40
N ALA A 315 -7.30 -4.58 -10.20
CA ALA A 315 -7.89 -4.82 -8.90
C ALA A 315 -8.99 -5.88 -9.02
N GLU A 316 -8.99 -6.86 -8.13
CA GLU A 316 -10.00 -7.90 -8.08
C GLU A 316 -10.43 -8.14 -6.63
N ILE A 317 -11.72 -8.10 -6.38
CA ILE A 317 -12.30 -8.43 -5.09
C ILE A 317 -12.81 -9.87 -5.16
N ALA A 318 -11.99 -10.80 -4.66
CA ALA A 318 -12.21 -12.25 -4.70
C ALA A 318 -12.05 -12.91 -3.31
N GLY A 319 -12.23 -12.14 -2.23
CA GLY A 319 -11.93 -12.62 -0.88
C GLY A 319 -10.44 -12.86 -0.70
N TYR A 320 -10.09 -13.94 0.00
CA TYR A 320 -8.68 -14.27 0.31
C TYR A 320 -8.02 -15.19 -0.73
N ASP A 321 -8.62 -15.37 -1.90
CA ASP A 321 -8.01 -16.12 -2.99
C ASP A 321 -6.80 -15.35 -3.56
N THR A 322 -5.63 -15.98 -3.57
CA THR A 322 -4.37 -15.45 -4.10
C THR A 322 -3.92 -16.17 -5.39
N THR A 323 -4.78 -16.99 -5.99
CA THR A 323 -4.47 -17.63 -7.26
C THR A 323 -4.43 -16.59 -8.37
N PRO A 324 -3.35 -16.49 -9.16
CA PRO A 324 -3.27 -15.57 -10.27
C PRO A 324 -4.33 -15.89 -11.35
N ASN A 325 -4.97 -14.84 -11.87
CA ASN A 325 -5.84 -14.94 -13.03
C ASN A 325 -5.08 -14.50 -14.28
N GLU A 326 -4.87 -15.41 -15.22
CA GLU A 326 -4.08 -15.18 -16.43
C GLU A 326 -4.66 -14.07 -17.31
N ALA A 327 -5.98 -13.99 -17.46
CA ALA A 327 -6.60 -12.95 -18.27
C ALA A 327 -6.28 -11.55 -17.73
N ARG A 328 -6.22 -11.39 -16.41
CA ARG A 328 -5.88 -10.13 -15.76
C ARG A 328 -4.39 -9.81 -15.87
N ALA A 329 -3.52 -10.80 -15.76
CA ALA A 329 -2.09 -10.65 -16.00
C ALA A 329 -1.82 -10.24 -17.46
N ASN A 330 -2.45 -10.91 -18.42
CA ASN A 330 -2.35 -10.60 -19.84
C ASN A 330 -2.87 -9.18 -20.18
N GLY A 331 -3.90 -8.69 -19.47
CA GLY A 331 -4.37 -7.31 -19.61
C GLY A 331 -3.30 -6.29 -19.21
N ILE A 332 -2.55 -6.54 -18.14
CA ILE A 332 -1.43 -5.68 -17.73
C ILE A 332 -0.29 -5.75 -18.76
N LEU A 333 0.07 -6.94 -19.24
CA LEU A 333 1.10 -7.12 -20.26
C LEU A 333 0.75 -6.36 -21.54
N LYS A 334 -0.50 -6.46 -22.01
CA LYS A 334 -0.99 -5.71 -23.16
C LYS A 334 -0.84 -4.21 -22.96
N ASN A 335 -1.31 -3.66 -21.85
CA ASN A 335 -1.22 -2.23 -21.56
C ASN A 335 0.24 -1.76 -21.48
N ALA A 336 1.12 -2.55 -20.84
CA ALA A 336 2.54 -2.27 -20.76
C ALA A 336 3.22 -2.27 -22.14
N THR A 337 2.92 -3.25 -22.99
CA THR A 337 3.47 -3.35 -24.36
C THR A 337 2.93 -2.25 -25.25
N ASP A 338 1.66 -1.89 -25.11
CA ASP A 338 1.04 -0.81 -25.90
C ASP A 338 1.69 0.56 -25.61
N LEU A 339 2.01 0.84 -24.33
CA LEU A 339 2.65 2.09 -23.94
C LEU A 339 4.17 2.04 -24.14
N PHE A 340 4.78 0.89 -23.94
CA PHE A 340 6.22 0.66 -24.05
C PHE A 340 6.52 -0.51 -24.98
N PRO A 341 6.63 -0.31 -26.29
CA PRO A 341 6.90 -1.40 -27.23
C PRO A 341 8.17 -2.19 -26.92
N GLY A 342 9.20 -1.53 -26.35
CA GLY A 342 10.44 -2.18 -25.91
C GLY A 342 10.23 -3.19 -24.77
N PHE A 343 9.17 -3.08 -23.98
CA PHE A 343 8.83 -4.04 -22.94
C PHE A 343 8.51 -5.43 -23.54
N ALA A 344 7.98 -5.49 -24.75
CA ALA A 344 7.69 -6.75 -25.44
C ALA A 344 8.94 -7.62 -25.62
N ASN A 345 10.12 -7.02 -25.78
CA ASN A 345 11.37 -7.75 -25.95
C ASN A 345 11.79 -8.53 -24.68
N CYS A 346 11.28 -8.11 -23.53
CA CYS A 346 11.57 -8.74 -22.24
C CYS A 346 10.58 -9.87 -21.90
N LEU A 347 9.54 -10.08 -22.71
CA LEU A 347 8.51 -11.06 -22.43
C LEU A 347 8.98 -12.46 -22.85
N ASP A 348 9.13 -13.33 -21.86
CA ASP A 348 9.41 -14.76 -22.02
C ASP A 348 8.58 -15.53 -20.99
N PRO A 349 7.67 -16.41 -21.44
CA PRO A 349 6.85 -17.22 -20.52
C PRO A 349 7.66 -18.01 -19.49
N ALA A 350 8.90 -18.37 -19.81
CA ALA A 350 9.77 -19.12 -18.89
C ALA A 350 10.33 -18.23 -17.75
N THR A 351 10.49 -16.94 -17.98
CA THR A 351 11.09 -16.00 -17.05
C THR A 351 10.11 -14.99 -16.44
N ASN A 352 8.95 -14.80 -17.04
CA ASN A 352 7.90 -13.91 -16.52
C ASN A 352 7.43 -14.37 -15.14
N ARG A 353 7.56 -13.49 -14.15
CA ARG A 353 7.11 -13.77 -12.77
C ARG A 353 5.79 -13.06 -12.53
N VAL A 354 4.69 -13.79 -12.73
CA VAL A 354 3.35 -13.32 -12.35
C VAL A 354 3.16 -13.50 -10.86
N TRP A 355 2.73 -12.45 -10.19
CA TRP A 355 2.44 -12.44 -8.77
C TRP A 355 1.13 -11.71 -8.51
N CYS A 356 0.43 -12.12 -7.45
CA CYS A 356 -0.69 -11.36 -6.91
C CYS A 356 -0.64 -11.28 -5.38
N GLY A 357 -1.16 -10.18 -4.86
CA GLY A 357 -1.23 -9.94 -3.42
C GLY A 357 -2.46 -9.15 -3.03
N LEU A 358 -2.80 -9.22 -1.75
CA LEU A 358 -4.04 -8.70 -1.19
C LEU A 358 -3.81 -7.33 -0.55
N ARG A 359 -4.24 -6.25 -1.23
CA ARG A 359 -4.24 -4.90 -0.65
C ARG A 359 -5.26 -4.83 0.48
N PRO A 360 -4.87 -4.42 1.70
CA PRO A 360 -5.79 -4.28 2.84
C PRO A 360 -6.59 -2.98 2.75
N MET A 361 -7.67 -2.97 1.97
CA MET A 361 -8.42 -1.75 1.67
C MET A 361 -9.41 -1.40 2.77
N THR A 362 -9.28 -0.19 3.32
CA THR A 362 -10.32 0.47 4.13
C THR A 362 -11.36 1.13 3.21
N PRO A 363 -12.57 1.43 3.69
CA PRO A 363 -13.61 2.01 2.82
C PRO A 363 -13.43 3.50 2.54
N ASP A 364 -12.45 4.16 3.17
CA ASP A 364 -12.12 5.57 3.05
C ASP A 364 -10.67 5.84 2.65
N ASP A 365 -9.89 4.79 2.34
CA ASP A 365 -8.49 4.74 1.93
C ASP A 365 -7.41 4.92 3.02
N PRO A 366 -7.41 5.89 3.94
CA PRO A 366 -6.41 6.00 4.99
C PRO A 366 -6.29 4.73 5.85
N PRO A 367 -5.07 4.37 6.33
CA PRO A 367 -4.86 3.19 7.15
C PRO A 367 -5.52 3.31 8.52
N ILE A 368 -5.55 2.21 9.27
CA ILE A 368 -5.97 2.17 10.67
C ILE A 368 -4.73 2.11 11.55
N LEU A 369 -4.45 3.22 12.24
CA LEU A 369 -3.29 3.41 13.11
C LEU A 369 -3.76 3.79 14.51
N GLY A 370 -3.09 3.26 15.53
CA GLY A 370 -3.34 3.68 16.91
C GLY A 370 -3.78 2.56 17.85
N SER A 371 -4.41 2.93 18.95
CA SER A 371 -4.86 2.01 19.99
C SER A 371 -6.10 1.22 19.57
N SER A 372 -6.27 0.05 20.15
CA SER A 372 -7.51 -0.73 20.06
C SER A 372 -8.36 -0.58 21.34
N SER A 373 -9.45 -1.37 21.44
CA SER A 373 -10.21 -1.51 22.68
C SER A 373 -9.46 -2.26 23.80
N TYR A 374 -8.34 -2.89 23.49
CA TYR A 374 -7.45 -3.55 24.46
C TYR A 374 -6.26 -2.63 24.74
N ARG A 375 -5.99 -2.33 26.02
CA ARG A 375 -5.00 -1.33 26.45
C ARG A 375 -3.58 -1.54 25.93
N ASN A 376 -3.22 -2.77 25.58
CA ASN A 376 -1.88 -3.15 25.14
C ASN A 376 -1.83 -3.71 23.71
N LEU A 377 -2.91 -3.57 22.93
CA LEU A 377 -2.95 -3.94 21.51
C LEU A 377 -3.07 -2.69 20.64
N PHE A 378 -2.08 -2.49 19.78
CA PHE A 378 -1.99 -1.38 18.83
C PHE A 378 -2.20 -1.87 17.40
N LEU A 379 -2.73 -1.00 16.55
CA LEU A 379 -3.10 -1.29 15.18
C LEU A 379 -2.16 -0.54 14.22
N ASN A 380 -1.60 -1.25 13.27
CA ASN A 380 -0.85 -0.72 12.13
C ASN A 380 -1.22 -1.51 10.87
N THR A 381 -2.41 -1.25 10.31
CA THR A 381 -3.01 -2.08 9.27
C THR A 381 -3.94 -1.29 8.36
N GLY A 382 -4.43 -1.91 7.27
CA GLY A 382 -5.39 -1.25 6.40
C GLY A 382 -4.79 -0.22 5.44
N HIS A 383 -3.52 -0.35 5.08
CA HIS A 383 -2.76 0.61 4.27
C HIS A 383 -3.17 0.68 2.79
N GLY A 384 -4.15 -0.12 2.36
CA GLY A 384 -4.66 -0.10 1.01
C GLY A 384 -3.59 -0.36 -0.05
N HIS A 385 -3.63 0.46 -1.09
CA HIS A 385 -2.66 0.42 -2.19
C HIS A 385 -1.40 1.25 -1.91
N MET A 386 -1.39 2.06 -0.85
CA MET A 386 -0.28 2.94 -0.49
C MET A 386 0.62 2.40 0.62
N GLY A 387 0.56 1.11 0.92
CA GLY A 387 1.30 0.52 2.05
C GLY A 387 2.80 0.74 2.00
N TRP A 388 3.40 0.78 0.81
CA TRP A 388 4.80 1.12 0.63
C TRP A 388 5.06 2.60 0.96
N THR A 389 4.26 3.50 0.40
CA THR A 389 4.34 4.94 0.67
C THR A 389 4.15 5.26 2.16
N PHE A 390 3.21 4.61 2.84
CA PHE A 390 2.87 4.91 4.24
C PHE A 390 3.76 4.21 5.28
N GLY A 391 4.45 3.14 4.89
CA GLY A 391 5.06 2.18 5.82
C GLY A 391 6.00 2.80 6.84
N CYS A 392 6.90 3.69 6.41
CA CYS A 392 7.89 4.31 7.30
C CYS A 392 7.23 5.23 8.33
N GLY A 393 6.33 6.12 7.90
CA GLY A 393 5.64 7.05 8.79
C GLY A 393 4.68 6.34 9.74
N ALA A 394 3.88 5.39 9.22
CA ALA A 394 2.97 4.60 10.03
C ALA A 394 3.71 3.77 11.08
N GLY A 395 4.83 3.14 10.69
CA GLY A 395 5.69 2.38 11.61
C GLY A 395 6.23 3.23 12.75
N LYS A 396 6.78 4.42 12.44
CA LYS A 396 7.29 5.37 13.43
C LYS A 396 6.20 5.88 14.36
N ALA A 397 5.06 6.29 13.80
CA ALA A 397 3.96 6.84 14.59
C ALA A 397 3.37 5.80 15.57
N VAL A 398 3.17 4.55 15.10
CA VAL A 398 2.65 3.48 15.97
C VAL A 398 3.70 3.07 17.02
N ALA A 399 4.98 3.02 16.67
CA ALA A 399 6.05 2.73 17.64
C ALA A 399 6.11 3.78 18.77
N ALA A 400 5.94 5.06 18.44
CA ALA A 400 5.85 6.13 19.45
C ALA A 400 4.69 5.91 20.43
N LEU A 401 3.49 5.58 19.91
CA LEU A 401 2.33 5.25 20.77
C LEU A 401 2.59 4.04 21.68
N VAL A 402 3.19 2.98 21.13
CA VAL A 402 3.56 1.79 21.92
C VAL A 402 4.54 2.13 23.01
N ALA A 403 5.49 3.04 22.76
CA ALA A 403 6.44 3.54 23.74
C ALA A 403 5.83 4.55 24.74
N GLY A 404 4.53 4.90 24.62
CA GLY A 404 3.86 5.88 25.48
C GLY A 404 4.22 7.34 25.16
N LYS A 405 4.73 7.59 23.95
CA LYS A 405 5.10 8.92 23.45
C LYS A 405 4.02 9.49 22.53
N THR A 406 3.99 10.80 22.37
CA THR A 406 3.17 11.47 21.35
C THR A 406 3.86 11.31 19.98
N PRO A 407 3.15 10.79 18.95
CA PRO A 407 3.69 10.74 17.59
C PRO A 407 3.94 12.13 17.01
N ASP A 408 4.95 12.26 16.12
CA ASP A 408 5.26 13.51 15.41
C ASP A 408 4.19 13.90 14.38
N ILE A 409 3.25 13.02 14.10
CA ILE A 409 2.08 13.25 13.24
C ILE A 409 0.80 13.06 14.02
N GLU A 410 -0.18 13.93 13.82
CA GLU A 410 -1.51 13.78 14.40
C GLU A 410 -2.20 12.55 13.82
N LEU A 411 -2.68 11.65 14.69
CA LEU A 411 -3.36 10.42 14.29
C LEU A 411 -4.89 10.50 14.29
N THR A 412 -5.46 11.68 14.57
CA THR A 412 -6.90 11.93 14.40
C THR A 412 -7.30 11.67 12.95
N GLY A 413 -8.29 10.80 12.74
CA GLY A 413 -8.72 10.39 11.41
C GLY A 413 -8.02 9.15 10.85
N TYR A 414 -7.04 8.57 11.57
CA TYR A 414 -6.49 7.23 11.27
C TYR A 414 -6.93 6.19 12.30
N ALA A 415 -7.43 6.62 13.47
CA ALA A 415 -7.90 5.72 14.51
C ALA A 415 -9.13 4.91 14.07
N LEU A 416 -9.33 3.75 14.71
CA LEU A 416 -10.43 2.84 14.38
C LEU A 416 -11.81 3.44 14.64
N ASP A 417 -11.93 4.32 15.63
CA ASP A 417 -13.18 4.97 16.06
C ASP A 417 -13.80 5.86 14.98
N ARG A 418 -13.03 6.31 13.96
CA ARG A 418 -13.58 7.03 12.79
C ARG A 418 -14.66 6.23 12.03
N PHE A 419 -14.71 4.92 12.25
CA PHE A 419 -15.76 4.04 11.72
C PHE A 419 -16.89 3.75 12.70
N ALA A 420 -16.81 4.24 13.95
CA ALA A 420 -17.89 4.14 14.91
C ALA A 420 -19.09 4.96 14.39
N ARG A 421 -20.31 4.47 14.60
CA ARG A 421 -21.49 5.30 14.39
C ARG A 421 -21.42 6.42 15.42
N HIS A 422 -21.39 7.68 15.00
CA HIS A 422 -21.67 8.79 15.90
C HIS A 422 -23.07 8.52 16.53
N ARG A 423 -23.10 8.06 17.76
CA ARG A 423 -24.29 8.24 18.58
C ARG A 423 -24.38 9.74 18.76
N GLN A 424 -25.39 10.38 18.15
CA GLN A 424 -25.76 11.72 18.57
C GLN A 424 -25.93 11.67 20.10
N PRO A 425 -25.41 12.63 20.84
CA PRO A 425 -25.72 12.74 22.25
C PRO A 425 -27.28 12.82 22.32
N GLN A 426 -27.89 11.91 23.05
CA GLN A 426 -29.27 12.07 23.41
C GLN A 426 -29.31 13.38 24.23
N SER A 427 -29.95 14.40 23.68
CA SER A 427 -30.32 15.58 24.42
C SER A 427 -31.28 15.13 25.52
N ASP A 428 -30.76 15.13 26.76
CA ASP A 428 -31.60 15.05 27.97
C ASP A 428 -32.52 16.29 28.07
#